data_6ab5dca8f1fdfce0c3112f91b04f871b
#
_entry.id   6ab5dca8f1fdfce0c3112f91b04f871b
#
_cell.length_a   1.000
_cell.length_b   1.000
_cell.length_c   1.000
_cell.angle_alpha   90.00
_cell.angle_beta   90.00
_cell.angle_gamma   90.00
#
_symmetry.space_group_name_H-M   'P 1'
#
loop_
_entity.id
_entity.type
_entity.pdbx_description
1 polymer ?
#
loop_
_entity_poly.entity_id
_entity_poly.type
_entity_poly.pdbx_seq_one_letter_code
_entity_poly.pdbx_strand_id
1 'polypeptide(L)'
;MMKIEAFAMDRFRNMEEFGFFLEVNGQINKLLTGEMEAKVVNDFQTAMDEYNCALRQRRSSEETAVMKEIDNQIKKLYSGMVLMVQSLMLHPSEEKRTMAEPVQYIIDKFGGFYNKSIASRHTNIDRILNEMEKQGEQTLQMLDLQPWIEALRTALQEYNLTQKSQISNRAKYKKGWS
;
A
#
# COMPACT_ATOMS: atom_id res chain seq x y z
N MET A 1 50.50 -10.03 3.87
CA MET A 1 49.40 -10.55 3.05
C MET A 1 48.21 -10.75 3.97
N MET A 2 47.26 -9.81 4.01
CA MET A 2 46.04 -9.95 4.83
C MET A 2 45.18 -11.05 4.20
N LYS A 3 44.89 -12.11 4.98
CA LYS A 3 43.87 -13.10 4.61
C LYS A 3 42.49 -12.46 4.83
N ILE A 4 41.77 -12.25 3.74
CA ILE A 4 40.35 -11.96 3.83
C ILE A 4 39.64 -13.27 4.18
N GLU A 5 39.13 -13.38 5.40
CA GLU A 5 38.31 -14.53 5.77
C GLU A 5 37.05 -14.56 4.89
N ALA A 6 36.67 -15.75 4.42
CA ALA A 6 35.48 -15.92 3.60
C ALA A 6 34.23 -15.48 4.40
N PHE A 7 33.63 -14.45 3.95
CA PHE A 7 32.41 -13.88 4.56
C PHE A 7 31.20 -14.65 4.03
N ALA A 8 30.37 -15.18 4.91
CA ALA A 8 29.18 -15.94 4.55
C ALA A 8 28.07 -14.97 4.11
N MET A 9 28.09 -14.57 2.82
CA MET A 9 27.13 -13.62 2.22
C MET A 9 25.70 -14.18 2.12
N ASP A 10 25.54 -15.48 2.14
CA ASP A 10 24.27 -16.21 2.09
C ASP A 10 23.33 -15.96 3.30
N ARG A 11 23.84 -15.35 4.37
CA ARG A 11 23.08 -15.01 5.59
C ARG A 11 22.51 -13.61 5.61
N PHE A 12 22.93 -12.74 4.70
CA PHE A 12 22.42 -11.38 4.64
C PHE A 12 21.08 -11.29 3.89
N ARG A 13 20.18 -10.45 4.40
CA ARG A 13 19.04 -9.99 3.60
C ARG A 13 19.54 -8.93 2.61
N ASN A 14 18.93 -8.84 1.44
CA ASN A 14 19.35 -7.95 0.34
C ASN A 14 19.69 -6.51 0.76
N MET A 15 19.02 -5.95 1.79
CA MET A 15 19.29 -4.60 2.28
C MET A 15 20.52 -4.54 3.20
N GLU A 16 20.79 -5.59 3.96
CA GLU A 16 21.99 -5.71 4.81
C GLU A 16 23.23 -5.90 3.93
N GLU A 17 23.10 -6.72 2.89
CA GLU A 17 24.11 -6.93 1.87
C GLU A 17 24.46 -5.62 1.15
N PHE A 18 23.46 -4.86 0.73
CA PHE A 18 23.66 -3.55 0.12
C PHE A 18 24.34 -2.55 1.07
N GLY A 19 23.95 -2.53 2.35
CA GLY A 19 24.60 -1.72 3.39
C GLY A 19 26.09 -2.07 3.56
N PHE A 20 26.42 -3.37 3.57
CA PHE A 20 27.80 -3.84 3.63
C PHE A 20 28.60 -3.36 2.41
N PHE A 21 28.06 -3.48 1.20
CA PHE A 21 28.76 -3.00 -0.01
C PHE A 21 28.97 -1.49 -0.02
N LEU A 22 28.05 -0.69 0.53
CA LEU A 22 28.24 0.76 0.69
C LEU A 22 29.42 1.09 1.62
N GLU A 23 29.56 0.34 2.71
CA GLU A 23 30.68 0.48 3.65
C GLU A 23 32.01 0.10 3.00
N VAL A 24 32.04 -1.01 2.26
CA VAL A 24 33.21 -1.44 1.47
C VAL A 24 33.59 -0.38 0.43
N ASN A 25 32.63 0.20 -0.31
CA ASN A 25 32.88 1.29 -1.27
C ASN A 25 33.51 2.51 -0.59
N GLY A 26 33.03 2.87 0.61
CA GLY A 26 33.60 3.99 1.39
C GLY A 26 35.06 3.75 1.80
N GLN A 27 35.46 2.49 2.05
CA GLN A 27 36.85 2.13 2.37
C GLN A 27 37.73 2.05 1.14
N ILE A 28 37.23 1.47 0.04
CA ILE A 28 37.95 1.35 -1.24
C ILE A 28 38.36 2.74 -1.75
N ASN A 29 37.43 3.71 -1.78
CA ASN A 29 37.70 5.07 -2.23
C ASN A 29 38.76 5.83 -1.40
N LYS A 30 39.04 5.39 -0.17
CA LYS A 30 40.10 5.95 0.67
C LYS A 30 41.48 5.32 0.45
N LEU A 31 41.50 4.10 -0.02
CA LEU A 31 42.72 3.27 -0.08
C LEU A 31 43.36 3.21 -1.46
N LEU A 32 42.56 3.38 -2.52
CA LEU A 32 42.99 3.17 -3.90
C LEU A 32 43.21 4.51 -4.63
N THR A 33 44.43 4.75 -5.09
CA THR A 33 44.87 6.02 -5.73
C THR A 33 45.53 5.86 -7.10
N GLY A 34 45.69 4.63 -7.62
CA GLY A 34 46.32 4.34 -8.92
C GLY A 34 45.33 4.25 -10.08
N GLU A 35 45.80 4.44 -11.34
CA GLU A 35 44.96 4.40 -12.56
C GLU A 35 44.29 3.03 -12.79
N MET A 36 44.96 1.94 -12.48
CA MET A 36 44.43 0.58 -12.62
C MET A 36 43.39 0.29 -11.53
N GLU A 37 43.57 0.88 -10.37
CA GLU A 37 42.68 0.84 -9.22
C GLU A 37 41.42 1.68 -9.51
N ALA A 38 41.53 2.80 -10.20
CA ALA A 38 40.39 3.65 -10.61
C ALA A 38 39.39 2.88 -11.49
N LYS A 39 39.87 1.99 -12.38
CA LYS A 39 38.98 1.16 -13.20
C LYS A 39 38.19 0.18 -12.34
N VAL A 40 38.84 -0.50 -11.40
CA VAL A 40 38.18 -1.48 -10.49
C VAL A 40 37.14 -0.75 -9.62
N VAL A 41 37.46 0.43 -9.11
CA VAL A 41 36.54 1.27 -8.33
C VAL A 41 35.31 1.64 -9.17
N ASN A 42 35.53 2.04 -10.43
CA ASN A 42 34.45 2.44 -11.33
C ASN A 42 33.55 1.25 -11.72
N ASP A 43 34.12 0.10 -11.99
CA ASP A 43 33.39 -1.14 -12.28
C ASP A 43 32.56 -1.59 -11.06
N PHE A 44 33.13 -1.49 -9.85
CA PHE A 44 32.41 -1.78 -8.59
C PHE A 44 31.25 -0.80 -8.36
N GLN A 45 31.49 0.52 -8.58
CA GLN A 45 30.44 1.54 -8.44
C GLN A 45 29.30 1.28 -9.42
N THR A 46 29.60 0.93 -10.66
CA THR A 46 28.59 0.60 -11.69
C THR A 46 27.76 -0.61 -11.26
N ALA A 47 28.41 -1.69 -10.78
CA ALA A 47 27.70 -2.87 -10.28
C ALA A 47 26.80 -2.55 -9.05
N MET A 48 27.27 -1.68 -8.15
CA MET A 48 26.49 -1.20 -7.01
C MET A 48 25.26 -0.42 -7.45
N ASP A 49 25.38 0.44 -8.45
CA ASP A 49 24.27 1.22 -8.98
C ASP A 49 23.23 0.33 -9.67
N GLU A 50 23.66 -0.68 -10.42
CA GLU A 50 22.78 -1.70 -11.02
C GLU A 50 22.06 -2.51 -9.96
N TYR A 51 22.76 -2.97 -8.92
CA TYR A 51 22.18 -3.72 -7.82
C TYR A 51 21.13 -2.89 -7.05
N ASN A 52 21.46 -1.64 -6.75
CA ASN A 52 20.52 -0.70 -6.12
C ASN A 52 19.27 -0.47 -6.99
N CYS A 53 19.45 -0.35 -8.32
CA CYS A 53 18.33 -0.23 -9.25
C CYS A 53 17.42 -1.47 -9.22
N ALA A 54 17.99 -2.67 -9.23
CA ALA A 54 17.26 -3.92 -9.15
C ALA A 54 16.47 -4.06 -7.82
N LEU A 55 17.08 -3.71 -6.69
CA LEU A 55 16.42 -3.69 -5.38
C LEU A 55 15.22 -2.74 -5.35
N ARG A 56 15.36 -1.56 -5.98
CA ARG A 56 14.27 -0.56 -6.07
C ARG A 56 13.10 -1.06 -6.91
N GLN A 57 13.38 -1.69 -8.05
CA GLN A 57 12.33 -2.24 -8.93
C GLN A 57 11.55 -3.33 -8.21
N ARG A 58 12.23 -4.25 -7.53
CA ARG A 58 11.61 -5.32 -6.75
C ARG A 58 10.70 -4.77 -5.65
N ARG A 59 11.20 -3.83 -4.85
CA ARG A 59 10.44 -3.22 -3.76
C ARG A 59 9.21 -2.45 -4.26
N SER A 60 9.34 -1.68 -5.36
CA SER A 60 8.21 -0.97 -5.97
C SER A 60 7.15 -1.94 -6.49
N SER A 61 7.55 -3.10 -7.00
CA SER A 61 6.63 -4.16 -7.44
C SER A 61 5.88 -4.80 -6.26
N GLU A 62 6.57 -5.11 -5.17
CA GLU A 62 5.98 -5.68 -3.97
C GLU A 62 4.99 -4.72 -3.30
N GLU A 63 5.35 -3.43 -3.13
CA GLU A 63 4.45 -2.41 -2.59
C GLU A 63 3.21 -2.21 -3.47
N THR A 64 3.37 -2.27 -4.80
CA THR A 64 2.25 -2.16 -5.76
C THR A 64 1.33 -3.37 -5.66
N ALA A 65 1.87 -4.58 -5.47
CA ALA A 65 1.08 -5.80 -5.27
C ALA A 65 0.25 -5.74 -3.98
N VAL A 66 0.84 -5.28 -2.88
CA VAL A 66 0.14 -5.08 -1.60
C VAL A 66 -1.00 -4.07 -1.75
N MET A 67 -0.75 -2.91 -2.36
CA MET A 67 -1.80 -1.90 -2.59
C MET A 67 -2.96 -2.44 -3.46
N LYS A 68 -2.65 -3.26 -4.47
CA LYS A 68 -3.65 -3.89 -5.31
C LYS A 68 -4.51 -4.88 -4.52
N GLU A 69 -3.91 -5.64 -3.62
CA GLU A 69 -4.65 -6.59 -2.77
C GLU A 69 -5.58 -5.86 -1.81
N ILE A 70 -5.12 -4.78 -1.14
CA ILE A 70 -5.97 -3.95 -0.28
C ILE A 70 -7.13 -3.34 -1.09
N ASP A 71 -6.89 -2.81 -2.30
CA ASP A 71 -7.97 -2.29 -3.17
C ASP A 71 -8.99 -3.37 -3.55
N ASN A 72 -8.54 -4.60 -3.81
CA ASN A 72 -9.43 -5.73 -4.07
C ASN A 72 -10.26 -6.10 -2.83
N GLN A 73 -9.67 -6.06 -1.65
CA GLN A 73 -10.38 -6.26 -0.39
C GLN A 73 -11.46 -5.18 -0.17
N ILE A 74 -11.13 -3.90 -0.39
CA ILE A 74 -12.10 -2.79 -0.32
C ILE A 74 -13.27 -3.02 -1.28
N LYS A 75 -13.00 -3.45 -2.52
CA LYS A 75 -14.05 -3.77 -3.50
C LYS A 75 -14.97 -4.89 -3.03
N LYS A 76 -14.40 -5.97 -2.49
CA LYS A 76 -15.18 -7.12 -1.97
C LYS A 76 -16.06 -6.71 -0.79
N LEU A 77 -15.50 -5.95 0.17
CA LEU A 77 -16.24 -5.45 1.33
C LEU A 77 -17.36 -4.50 0.90
N TYR A 78 -17.09 -3.56 0.02
CA TYR A 78 -18.11 -2.64 -0.48
C TYR A 78 -19.23 -3.38 -1.23
N SER A 79 -18.88 -4.32 -2.12
CA SER A 79 -19.88 -5.12 -2.83
C SER A 79 -20.73 -5.95 -1.87
N GLY A 80 -20.14 -6.55 -0.83
CA GLY A 80 -20.86 -7.30 0.20
C GLY A 80 -21.83 -6.41 0.97
N MET A 81 -21.40 -5.20 1.37
CA MET A 81 -22.26 -4.22 2.04
C MET A 81 -23.45 -3.80 1.16
N VAL A 82 -23.22 -3.54 -0.13
CA VAL A 82 -24.29 -3.19 -1.08
C VAL A 82 -25.30 -4.33 -1.21
N LEU A 83 -24.83 -5.58 -1.36
CA LEU A 83 -25.71 -6.76 -1.43
C LEU A 83 -26.52 -6.94 -0.13
N MET A 84 -25.91 -6.67 1.02
CA MET A 84 -26.61 -6.70 2.32
C MET A 84 -27.75 -5.68 2.35
N VAL A 85 -27.51 -4.43 1.95
CA VAL A 85 -28.54 -3.38 1.89
C VAL A 85 -29.65 -3.77 0.91
N GLN A 86 -29.31 -4.26 -0.27
CA GLN A 86 -30.29 -4.74 -1.25
C GLN A 86 -31.14 -5.89 -0.70
N SER A 87 -30.55 -6.81 0.07
CA SER A 87 -31.28 -7.87 0.75
C SER A 87 -32.25 -7.31 1.81
N LEU A 88 -31.84 -6.28 2.55
CA LEU A 88 -32.68 -5.60 3.53
C LEU A 88 -33.89 -4.91 2.90
N MET A 89 -33.76 -4.36 1.69
CA MET A 89 -34.89 -3.80 0.92
C MET A 89 -35.96 -4.84 0.58
N LEU A 90 -35.62 -6.12 0.56
CA LEU A 90 -36.54 -7.24 0.30
C LEU A 90 -36.92 -7.99 1.59
N HIS A 91 -36.50 -7.49 2.77
CA HIS A 91 -36.72 -8.16 4.05
C HIS A 91 -38.22 -8.29 4.36
N PRO A 92 -38.70 -9.43 4.95
CA PRO A 92 -40.09 -9.62 5.32
C PRO A 92 -40.62 -8.58 6.31
N SER A 93 -39.78 -8.08 7.21
CA SER A 93 -40.13 -7.00 8.15
C SER A 93 -40.18 -5.66 7.42
N GLU A 94 -41.33 -4.99 7.49
CA GLU A 94 -41.54 -3.64 6.98
C GLU A 94 -40.63 -2.62 7.66
N GLU A 95 -40.44 -2.75 8.97
CA GLU A 95 -39.56 -1.89 9.75
C GLU A 95 -38.12 -1.89 9.19
N LYS A 96 -37.54 -3.10 8.93
CA LYS A 96 -36.20 -3.21 8.38
C LYS A 96 -36.11 -2.61 6.96
N ARG A 97 -37.16 -2.80 6.12
CA ARG A 97 -37.19 -2.18 4.78
C ARG A 97 -37.15 -0.65 4.88
N THR A 98 -38.04 -0.08 5.70
CA THR A 98 -38.12 1.38 5.90
C THR A 98 -36.81 1.96 6.43
N MET A 99 -36.13 1.26 7.34
CA MET A 99 -34.82 1.67 7.85
C MET A 99 -33.70 1.55 6.79
N ALA A 100 -33.81 0.62 5.85
CA ALA A 100 -32.82 0.42 4.80
C ALA A 100 -32.96 1.42 3.62
N GLU A 101 -34.15 1.98 3.39
CA GLU A 101 -34.41 2.92 2.29
C GLU A 101 -33.44 4.12 2.24
N PRO A 102 -33.19 4.87 3.33
CA PRO A 102 -32.25 5.98 3.32
C PRO A 102 -30.80 5.53 3.04
N VAL A 103 -30.43 4.32 3.49
CA VAL A 103 -29.11 3.75 3.22
C VAL A 103 -28.97 3.38 1.74
N GLN A 104 -29.99 2.73 1.17
CA GLN A 104 -30.04 2.42 -0.27
C GLN A 104 -29.94 3.71 -1.12
N TYR A 105 -30.69 4.76 -0.74
CA TYR A 105 -30.62 6.06 -1.40
C TYR A 105 -29.20 6.65 -1.40
N ILE A 106 -28.47 6.55 -0.27
CA ILE A 106 -27.07 7.02 -0.17
C ILE A 106 -26.19 6.24 -1.16
N ILE A 107 -26.33 4.91 -1.21
CA ILE A 107 -25.57 4.06 -2.13
C ILE A 107 -25.88 4.44 -3.58
N ASP A 108 -27.13 4.63 -3.95
CA ASP A 108 -27.54 4.98 -5.32
C ASP A 108 -27.03 6.36 -5.73
N LYS A 109 -27.08 7.33 -4.81
CA LYS A 109 -26.61 8.71 -5.05
C LYS A 109 -25.11 8.80 -5.32
N PHE A 110 -24.30 8.03 -4.62
CA PHE A 110 -22.82 8.08 -4.71
C PHE A 110 -22.23 6.88 -5.44
N GLY A 111 -23.02 5.87 -5.79
CA GLY A 111 -22.62 4.67 -6.49
C GLY A 111 -22.18 4.91 -7.94
N GLY A 112 -21.92 3.84 -8.67
CA GLY A 112 -21.55 3.95 -10.10
C GLY A 112 -20.09 4.33 -10.35
N PHE A 113 -19.19 4.11 -9.41
CA PHE A 113 -17.77 4.47 -9.49
C PHE A 113 -16.83 3.30 -9.86
N TYR A 114 -17.37 2.13 -10.22
CA TYR A 114 -16.55 0.94 -10.54
C TYR A 114 -15.53 1.17 -11.67
N ASN A 115 -15.88 2.02 -12.64
CA ASN A 115 -15.01 2.37 -13.77
C ASN A 115 -14.13 3.60 -13.51
N LYS A 116 -14.12 4.14 -12.28
CA LYS A 116 -13.31 5.30 -11.91
C LYS A 116 -11.93 4.87 -11.39
N SER A 117 -11.01 5.83 -11.32
CA SER A 117 -9.70 5.62 -10.70
C SER A 117 -9.82 5.12 -9.26
N ILE A 118 -8.79 4.43 -8.75
CA ILE A 118 -8.74 3.94 -7.37
C ILE A 118 -9.00 5.07 -6.37
N ALA A 119 -8.32 6.20 -6.54
CA ALA A 119 -8.48 7.36 -5.65
C ALA A 119 -9.93 7.89 -5.64
N SER A 120 -10.56 8.03 -6.81
CA SER A 120 -11.94 8.47 -6.93
C SER A 120 -12.92 7.48 -6.30
N ARG A 121 -12.67 6.17 -6.46
CA ARG A 121 -13.47 5.11 -5.85
C ARG A 121 -13.39 5.16 -4.32
N HIS A 122 -12.18 5.23 -3.75
CA HIS A 122 -11.99 5.31 -2.31
C HIS A 122 -12.63 6.56 -1.71
N THR A 123 -12.51 7.72 -2.39
CA THR A 123 -13.18 8.97 -1.97
C THR A 123 -14.71 8.83 -1.95
N ASN A 124 -15.30 8.16 -2.95
CA ASN A 124 -16.74 7.95 -2.98
C ASN A 124 -17.20 6.96 -1.90
N ILE A 125 -16.46 5.87 -1.67
CA ILE A 125 -16.75 4.94 -0.56
C ILE A 125 -16.71 5.70 0.78
N ASP A 126 -15.67 6.50 1.01
CA ASP A 126 -15.54 7.30 2.24
C ASP A 126 -16.74 8.25 2.43
N ARG A 127 -17.21 8.90 1.35
CA ARG A 127 -18.43 9.74 1.39
C ARG A 127 -19.67 8.92 1.73
N ILE A 128 -19.85 7.74 1.13
CA ILE A 128 -20.96 6.85 1.44
C ILE A 128 -20.95 6.47 2.92
N LEU A 129 -19.81 6.08 3.47
CA LEU A 129 -19.68 5.72 4.87
C LEU A 129 -20.00 6.91 5.78
N ASN A 130 -19.52 8.12 5.47
CA ASN A 130 -19.83 9.33 6.23
C ASN A 130 -21.33 9.67 6.22
N GLU A 131 -22.01 9.49 5.08
CA GLU A 131 -23.47 9.73 5.00
C GLU A 131 -24.28 8.63 5.70
N MET A 132 -23.81 7.37 5.67
CA MET A 132 -24.44 6.27 6.40
C MET A 132 -24.34 6.46 7.92
N GLU A 133 -23.19 6.89 8.42
CA GLU A 133 -22.98 7.16 9.86
C GLU A 133 -23.93 8.26 10.39
N LYS A 134 -24.34 9.20 9.54
CA LYS A 134 -25.34 10.23 9.91
C LYS A 134 -26.76 9.66 10.15
N GLN A 135 -27.05 8.44 9.68
CA GLN A 135 -28.34 7.78 9.95
C GLN A 135 -28.49 7.34 11.41
N GLY A 136 -27.40 7.39 12.17
CA GLY A 136 -27.35 7.04 13.59
C GLY A 136 -26.90 5.59 13.84
N GLU A 137 -26.13 5.44 14.89
CA GLU A 137 -25.52 4.15 15.29
C GLU A 137 -26.57 3.06 15.50
N GLN A 138 -27.68 3.40 16.16
CA GLN A 138 -28.75 2.44 16.43
C GLN A 138 -29.35 1.86 15.14
N THR A 139 -29.58 2.69 14.12
CA THR A 139 -30.08 2.26 12.81
C THR A 139 -29.09 1.30 12.14
N LEU A 140 -27.82 1.64 12.15
CA LEU A 140 -26.78 0.81 11.53
C LEU A 140 -26.61 -0.53 12.25
N GLN A 141 -26.74 -0.56 13.57
CA GLN A 141 -26.72 -1.79 14.36
C GLN A 141 -27.94 -2.67 14.07
N MET A 142 -29.15 -2.11 14.03
CA MET A 142 -30.37 -2.86 13.71
C MET A 142 -30.36 -3.46 12.29
N LEU A 143 -29.63 -2.85 11.36
CA LEU A 143 -29.43 -3.33 9.99
C LEU A 143 -28.18 -4.22 9.83
N ASP A 144 -27.45 -4.51 10.89
CA ASP A 144 -26.18 -5.27 10.88
C ASP A 144 -25.12 -4.69 9.91
N LEU A 145 -25.12 -3.36 9.73
CA LEU A 145 -24.20 -2.67 8.80
C LEU A 145 -22.92 -2.18 9.49
N GLN A 146 -22.92 -2.06 10.81
CA GLN A 146 -21.77 -1.56 11.57
C GLN A 146 -20.46 -2.34 11.28
N PRO A 147 -20.44 -3.69 11.25
CA PRO A 147 -19.23 -4.44 10.95
C PRO A 147 -18.66 -4.16 9.55
N TRP A 148 -19.53 -3.90 8.57
CA TRP A 148 -19.11 -3.55 7.20
C TRP A 148 -18.47 -2.18 7.13
N ILE A 149 -19.02 -1.20 7.84
CA ILE A 149 -18.49 0.17 7.93
C ILE A 149 -17.11 0.15 8.56
N GLU A 150 -16.95 -0.53 9.69
CA GLU A 150 -15.68 -0.65 10.40
C GLU A 150 -14.60 -1.36 9.55
N ALA A 151 -14.96 -2.46 8.89
CA ALA A 151 -14.04 -3.18 8.01
C ALA A 151 -13.59 -2.32 6.82
N LEU A 152 -14.51 -1.57 6.20
CA LEU A 152 -14.21 -0.65 5.10
C LEU A 152 -13.32 0.52 5.56
N ARG A 153 -13.61 1.11 6.73
CA ARG A 153 -12.77 2.17 7.32
C ARG A 153 -11.35 1.68 7.56
N THR A 154 -11.20 0.50 8.15
CA THR A 154 -9.90 -0.12 8.41
C THR A 154 -9.13 -0.34 7.11
N ALA A 155 -9.76 -0.93 6.10
CA ALA A 155 -9.10 -1.19 4.83
C ALA A 155 -8.71 0.09 4.06
N LEU A 156 -9.57 1.14 4.08
CA LEU A 156 -9.25 2.45 3.51
C LEU A 156 -8.08 3.12 4.23
N GLN A 157 -8.02 3.02 5.55
CA GLN A 157 -6.93 3.56 6.34
C GLN A 157 -5.61 2.82 6.04
N GLU A 158 -5.63 1.50 5.96
CA GLU A 158 -4.48 0.68 5.60
C GLU A 158 -3.93 1.05 4.21
N TYR A 159 -4.83 1.20 3.21
CA TYR A 159 -4.45 1.66 1.88
C TYR A 159 -3.75 3.01 1.92
N ASN A 160 -4.30 3.98 2.65
CA ASN A 160 -3.74 5.33 2.75
C ASN A 160 -2.38 5.35 3.46
N LEU A 161 -2.18 4.53 4.50
CA LEU A 161 -0.90 4.39 5.20
C LEU A 161 0.16 3.76 4.28
N THR A 162 -0.19 2.69 3.56
CA THR A 162 0.70 2.03 2.60
C THR A 162 1.10 2.99 1.47
N GLN A 163 0.16 3.76 0.94
CA GLN A 163 0.42 4.77 -0.09
C GLN A 163 1.37 5.87 0.40
N LYS A 164 1.15 6.39 1.61
CA LYS A 164 2.04 7.42 2.22
C LYS A 164 3.45 6.87 2.44
N SER A 165 3.58 5.64 2.91
CA SER A 165 4.88 4.96 3.07
C SER A 165 5.61 4.84 1.73
N GLN A 166 4.91 4.44 0.66
CA GLN A 166 5.48 4.34 -0.68
C GLN A 166 5.98 5.69 -1.20
N ILE A 167 5.18 6.76 -1.03
CA ILE A 167 5.57 8.13 -1.44
C ILE A 167 6.78 8.61 -0.64
N SER A 168 6.79 8.42 0.68
CA SER A 168 7.91 8.81 1.55
C SER A 168 9.20 8.09 1.17
N ASN A 169 9.13 6.79 0.91
CA ASN A 169 10.27 5.99 0.47
C ASN A 169 10.82 6.51 -0.86
N ARG A 170 9.96 6.81 -1.85
CA ARG A 170 10.37 7.39 -3.14
C ARG A 170 11.03 8.77 -2.97
N ALA A 171 10.54 9.61 -2.07
CA ALA A 171 11.09 10.95 -1.82
C ALA A 171 12.47 10.91 -1.14
N LYS A 172 12.68 10.01 -0.16
CA LYS A 172 13.98 9.80 0.50
C LYS A 172 15.06 9.38 -0.50
N TYR A 173 14.71 8.53 -1.46
CA TYR A 173 15.64 8.07 -2.49
C TYR A 173 16.02 9.14 -3.52
N LYS A 174 15.16 10.15 -3.74
CA LYS A 174 15.51 11.30 -4.62
C LYS A 174 16.48 12.29 -3.98
N LYS A 175 16.43 12.47 -2.65
CA LYS A 175 17.29 13.44 -1.91
C LYS A 175 18.69 12.93 -1.60
N GLY A 176 18.95 11.64 -1.67
CA GLY A 176 20.26 11.06 -1.39
C GLY A 176 21.30 11.22 -2.51
N TRP A 177 20.98 11.93 -3.59
CA TRP A 177 21.81 12.10 -4.79
C TRP A 177 21.99 13.58 -5.19
N SER A 178 21.89 14.52 -4.23
CA SER A 178 22.20 15.95 -4.42
C SER A 178 23.43 16.35 -3.65
#